data_ad003475be5d4d6e2bbd51b0ff80ff69
#
_entry.id   ad003475be5d4d6e2bbd51b0ff80ff69
#
_cell.length_a   1.000
_cell.length_b   1.000
_cell.length_c   1.000
_cell.angle_alpha   90.00
_cell.angle_beta   90.00
_cell.angle_gamma   90.00
#
_symmetry.space_group_name_H-M   'P 1'
#
loop_
_entity.id
_entity.type
_entity.pdbx_description
1 polymer ?
#
loop_
_entity_poly.entity_id
_entity_poly.type
_entity_poly.pdbx_seq_one_letter_code
_entity_poly.pdbx_strand_id
1 'polypeptide(L)'
;LHATLCDFVSDIVQNSIEANSRLIEVDVEENGNKMRFTITDDGKGMDEHTLNVVLDPFYTDGIKHKSRTVGLGLPFLKQTVDAVGGDFSIESEVGEGTTVKCSFLTDHIDCPPLGDLVTTIMMLLTYPGKHELVVTHTIRNGARRQGYSVAKSEMLEALGEVETSGSLMLLKKYLQSQEDSIEDNEIHA
;
A
#
# COMPACT_ATOMS: atom_id res chain seq x y z
N LEU A 1 12.34 -1.65 10.35
CA LEU A 1 12.54 -0.21 10.14
C LEU A 1 12.11 0.12 8.73
N HIS A 2 11.12 0.98 8.55
CA HIS A 2 10.63 1.39 7.22
C HIS A 2 11.63 2.38 6.62
N ALA A 3 12.29 1.97 5.54
CA ALA A 3 13.27 2.79 4.85
C ALA A 3 12.66 3.58 3.68
N THR A 4 11.49 3.14 3.18
CA THR A 4 10.80 3.68 2.02
C THR A 4 9.30 3.81 2.26
N LEU A 5 8.59 4.58 1.42
CA LEU A 5 7.13 4.66 1.45
C LEU A 5 6.48 3.32 1.06
N CYS A 6 7.12 2.57 0.14
CA CYS A 6 6.69 1.23 -0.26
C CYS A 6 6.70 0.23 0.90
N ASP A 7 7.60 0.38 1.89
CA ASP A 7 7.61 -0.49 3.07
C ASP A 7 6.34 -0.30 3.91
N PHE A 8 5.86 0.94 4.06
CA PHE A 8 4.60 1.21 4.75
C PHE A 8 3.39 0.61 4.02
N VAL A 9 3.35 0.74 2.69
CA VAL A 9 2.28 0.12 1.87
C VAL A 9 2.27 -1.38 2.07
N SER A 10 3.44 -2.02 2.03
CA SER A 10 3.57 -3.46 2.23
C SER A 10 3.08 -3.91 3.61
N ASP A 11 3.39 -3.16 4.67
CA ASP A 11 2.92 -3.46 6.03
C ASP A 11 1.40 -3.33 6.17
N ILE A 12 0.79 -2.30 5.57
CA ILE A 12 -0.66 -2.11 5.63
C ILE A 12 -1.37 -3.25 4.88
N VAL A 13 -0.89 -3.60 3.67
CA VAL A 13 -1.45 -4.73 2.91
C VAL A 13 -1.29 -6.05 3.68
N GLN A 14 -0.16 -6.26 4.34
CA GLN A 14 0.03 -7.42 5.21
C GLN A 14 -1.01 -7.46 6.33
N ASN A 15 -1.28 -6.33 6.99
CA ASN A 15 -2.32 -6.24 8.02
C ASN A 15 -3.71 -6.57 7.47
N SER A 16 -4.03 -6.12 6.24
CA SER A 16 -5.28 -6.44 5.56
C SER A 16 -5.42 -7.93 5.27
N ILE A 17 -4.33 -8.60 4.84
CA ILE A 17 -4.30 -10.05 4.64
C ILE A 17 -4.52 -10.78 5.98
N GLU A 18 -3.87 -10.36 7.06
CA GLU A 18 -4.03 -10.91 8.41
C GLU A 18 -5.43 -10.65 9.00
N ALA A 19 -6.12 -9.60 8.53
CA ALA A 19 -7.52 -9.34 8.84
C ALA A 19 -8.49 -10.27 8.09
N ASN A 20 -8.00 -11.22 7.29
CA ASN A 20 -8.76 -12.14 6.45
C ASN A 20 -9.61 -11.44 5.37
N SER A 21 -9.10 -10.36 4.82
CA SER A 21 -9.74 -9.65 3.72
C SER A 21 -9.83 -10.53 2.47
N ARG A 22 -10.95 -10.41 1.74
CA ARG A 22 -11.14 -11.07 0.45
C ARG A 22 -10.77 -10.14 -0.69
N LEU A 23 -10.95 -8.84 -0.49
CA LEU A 23 -10.58 -7.79 -1.44
C LEU A 23 -9.71 -6.76 -0.72
N ILE A 24 -8.58 -6.43 -1.35
CA ILE A 24 -7.68 -5.36 -0.92
C ILE A 24 -7.44 -4.45 -2.12
N GLU A 25 -7.69 -3.17 -1.97
CA GLU A 25 -7.47 -2.16 -2.99
C GLU A 25 -6.38 -1.20 -2.52
N VAL A 26 -5.39 -0.98 -3.37
CA VAL A 26 -4.26 -0.06 -3.14
C VAL A 26 -4.27 0.99 -4.23
N ASP A 27 -4.56 2.23 -3.85
CA ASP A 27 -4.47 3.37 -4.75
C ASP A 27 -3.21 4.18 -4.41
N VAL A 28 -2.35 4.36 -5.41
CA VAL A 28 -1.19 5.25 -5.39
C VAL A 28 -1.50 6.44 -6.28
N GLU A 29 -1.46 7.64 -5.73
CA GLU A 29 -1.69 8.87 -6.50
C GLU A 29 -0.52 9.84 -6.31
N GLU A 30 0.10 10.23 -7.41
CA GLU A 30 1.08 11.32 -7.47
C GLU A 30 0.42 12.58 -8.03
N ASN A 31 0.64 13.70 -7.36
CA ASN A 31 0.15 15.01 -7.80
C ASN A 31 1.17 16.11 -7.43
N GLY A 32 2.04 16.44 -8.37
CA GLY A 32 3.16 17.34 -8.15
C GLY A 32 4.09 16.81 -7.06
N ASN A 33 4.29 17.57 -5.99
CA ASN A 33 5.10 17.17 -4.84
C ASN A 33 4.32 16.39 -3.75
N LYS A 34 3.09 15.98 -4.03
CA LYS A 34 2.26 15.23 -3.07
C LYS A 34 2.04 13.82 -3.58
N MET A 35 2.44 12.84 -2.76
CA MET A 35 2.14 11.43 -2.95
C MET A 35 1.08 11.00 -1.95
N ARG A 36 0.07 10.29 -2.41
CA ARG A 36 -1.01 9.75 -1.58
C ARG A 36 -1.13 8.25 -1.77
N PHE A 37 -1.33 7.55 -0.67
CA PHE A 37 -1.73 6.14 -0.67
C PHE A 37 -3.09 6.00 0.01
N THR A 38 -3.97 5.22 -0.62
CA THR A 38 -5.24 4.77 -0.03
C THR A 38 -5.26 3.26 -0.09
N ILE A 39 -5.37 2.60 1.06
CA ILE A 39 -5.47 1.15 1.15
C ILE A 39 -6.80 0.84 1.81
N THR A 40 -7.64 0.09 1.12
CA THR A 40 -8.98 -0.31 1.57
C THR A 40 -9.07 -1.82 1.55
N ASP A 41 -9.63 -2.39 2.61
CA ASP A 41 -9.87 -3.83 2.72
C ASP A 41 -11.28 -4.14 3.27
N ASP A 42 -11.81 -5.30 2.94
CA ASP A 42 -13.07 -5.86 3.43
C ASP A 42 -12.85 -6.88 4.58
N GLY A 43 -11.80 -6.72 5.36
CA GLY A 43 -11.44 -7.62 6.45
C GLY A 43 -12.34 -7.50 7.68
N LYS A 44 -11.88 -8.10 8.78
CA LYS A 44 -12.65 -8.12 10.04
C LYS A 44 -12.92 -6.74 10.67
N GLY A 45 -12.21 -5.70 10.22
CA GLY A 45 -12.28 -4.36 10.80
C GLY A 45 -11.87 -4.30 12.27
N MET A 46 -12.05 -3.13 12.87
CA MET A 46 -11.69 -2.82 14.26
C MET A 46 -12.80 -2.00 14.92
N ASP A 47 -13.02 -2.22 16.20
CA ASP A 47 -13.80 -1.32 17.02
C ASP A 47 -12.99 -0.07 17.42
N GLU A 48 -13.68 0.94 17.95
CA GLU A 48 -13.05 2.21 18.33
C GLU A 48 -11.92 2.03 19.35
N HIS A 49 -12.07 1.11 20.30
CA HIS A 49 -11.03 0.83 21.29
C HIS A 49 -9.78 0.26 20.60
N THR A 50 -9.94 -0.76 19.77
CA THR A 50 -8.83 -1.38 19.02
C THR A 50 -8.16 -0.38 18.10
N LEU A 51 -8.95 0.48 17.41
CA LEU A 51 -8.44 1.52 16.53
C LEU A 51 -7.54 2.52 17.28
N ASN A 52 -7.94 2.95 18.47
CA ASN A 52 -7.12 3.83 19.30
C ASN A 52 -5.83 3.15 19.77
N VAL A 53 -5.91 1.87 20.10
CA VAL A 53 -4.77 1.04 20.54
C VAL A 53 -3.73 0.85 19.43
N VAL A 54 -4.15 0.55 18.21
CA VAL A 54 -3.20 0.30 17.10
C VAL A 54 -2.48 1.55 16.62
N LEU A 55 -2.96 2.73 17.00
CA LEU A 55 -2.32 4.01 16.69
C LEU A 55 -1.37 4.50 17.82
N ASP A 56 -1.41 3.88 18.99
CA ASP A 56 -0.54 4.25 20.12
C ASP A 56 0.78 3.45 20.07
N PRO A 57 1.93 4.09 19.77
CA PRO A 57 3.23 3.41 19.72
C PRO A 57 3.69 2.89 21.09
N PHE A 58 3.07 3.34 22.17
CA PHE A 58 3.43 2.96 23.56
C PHE A 58 2.43 2.00 24.18
N TYR A 59 1.34 1.68 23.48
CA TYR A 59 0.38 0.71 23.99
C TYR A 59 0.97 -0.70 23.96
N THR A 60 1.39 -1.15 25.13
CA THR A 60 1.74 -2.54 25.39
C THR A 60 0.64 -3.14 26.22
N ASP A 61 -0.21 -3.95 25.60
CA ASP A 61 -1.15 -4.79 26.33
C ASP A 61 -0.34 -5.64 27.31
N GLY A 62 -0.52 -5.41 28.63
CA GLY A 62 0.22 -6.12 29.68
C GLY A 62 -0.02 -7.65 29.71
N ILE A 63 -0.75 -8.16 28.74
CA ILE A 63 -0.99 -9.57 28.50
C ILE A 63 0.01 -10.04 27.44
N LYS A 64 1.05 -10.74 27.90
CA LYS A 64 2.03 -11.44 27.06
C LYS A 64 1.34 -12.48 26.17
N HIS A 65 0.70 -12.06 25.09
CA HIS A 65 0.37 -12.99 24.02
C HIS A 65 1.61 -13.20 23.15
N LYS A 66 2.22 -14.37 23.26
CA LYS A 66 3.43 -14.87 22.59
C LYS A 66 3.35 -14.94 21.07
N SER A 67 2.33 -14.35 20.40
CA SER A 67 2.07 -14.50 18.97
C SER A 67 1.57 -13.23 18.24
N ARG A 68 1.65 -12.05 18.86
CA ARG A 68 1.40 -10.81 18.13
C ARG A 68 2.70 -10.00 18.08
N THR A 69 3.35 -10.04 16.94
CA THR A 69 4.13 -8.91 16.49
C THR A 69 3.10 -7.81 16.24
N VAL A 70 2.82 -6.96 17.21
CA VAL A 70 2.04 -5.74 16.99
C VAL A 70 2.85 -4.95 15.98
N GLY A 71 2.36 -4.88 14.75
CA GLY A 71 3.00 -4.12 13.71
C GLY A 71 3.10 -2.66 14.15
N LEU A 72 4.30 -2.19 14.40
CA LEU A 72 4.57 -0.78 14.65
C LEU A 72 4.36 0.06 13.39
N GLY A 73 3.89 -0.55 12.30
CA GLY A 73 3.70 0.06 10.99
C GLY A 73 2.78 1.28 11.01
N LEU A 74 1.56 1.15 11.54
CA LEU A 74 0.60 2.26 11.59
C LEU A 74 1.06 3.43 12.48
N PRO A 75 1.56 3.23 13.71
CA PRO A 75 2.12 4.32 14.51
C PRO A 75 3.30 5.02 13.82
N PHE A 76 4.22 4.27 13.22
CA PHE A 76 5.36 4.88 12.51
C PHE A 76 4.92 5.58 11.21
N LEU A 77 3.95 5.02 10.47
CA LEU A 77 3.37 5.69 9.33
C LEU A 77 2.79 7.04 9.73
N LYS A 78 1.94 7.07 10.77
CA LYS A 78 1.36 8.33 11.28
C LYS A 78 2.44 9.33 11.67
N GLN A 79 3.45 8.89 12.43
CA GLN A 79 4.56 9.76 12.84
C GLN A 79 5.34 10.31 11.63
N THR A 80 5.58 9.49 10.61
CA THR A 80 6.28 9.90 9.39
C THR A 80 5.45 10.93 8.61
N VAL A 81 4.14 10.68 8.45
CA VAL A 81 3.21 11.61 7.79
C VAL A 81 3.18 12.96 8.51
N ASP A 82 3.04 12.96 9.84
CA ASP A 82 3.03 14.17 10.66
C ASP A 82 4.37 14.96 10.52
N ALA A 83 5.49 14.25 10.45
CA ALA A 83 6.84 14.86 10.33
C ALA A 83 7.04 15.60 9.00
N VAL A 84 6.41 15.14 7.92
CA VAL A 84 6.55 15.74 6.58
C VAL A 84 5.38 16.63 6.18
N GLY A 85 4.48 16.96 7.13
CA GLY A 85 3.33 17.84 6.88
C GLY A 85 2.26 17.23 5.96
N GLY A 86 2.15 15.91 5.96
CA GLY A 86 1.13 15.18 5.22
C GLY A 86 -0.19 15.05 5.98
N ASP A 87 -1.13 14.29 5.42
CA ASP A 87 -2.42 13.98 6.02
C ASP A 87 -2.50 12.47 6.30
N PHE A 88 -3.04 12.09 7.45
CA PHE A 88 -3.29 10.72 7.83
C PHE A 88 -4.73 10.55 8.32
N SER A 89 -5.42 9.52 7.83
CA SER A 89 -6.69 9.06 8.39
C SER A 89 -6.80 7.54 8.32
N ILE A 90 -7.52 6.98 9.26
CA ILE A 90 -7.89 5.57 9.28
C ILE A 90 -9.36 5.49 9.72
N GLU A 91 -10.12 4.72 8.96
CA GLU A 91 -11.53 4.43 9.20
C GLU A 91 -11.68 2.92 9.25
N SER A 92 -12.33 2.39 10.27
CA SER A 92 -12.54 0.94 10.41
C SER A 92 -13.83 0.67 11.16
N GLU A 93 -14.56 -0.36 10.73
CA GLU A 93 -15.78 -0.84 11.37
C GLU A 93 -15.74 -2.37 11.42
N VAL A 94 -16.17 -2.93 12.57
CA VAL A 94 -16.18 -4.38 12.77
C VAL A 94 -17.07 -5.07 11.75
N GLY A 95 -16.48 -5.97 10.97
CA GLY A 95 -17.18 -6.73 9.93
C GLY A 95 -17.27 -6.04 8.56
N GLU A 96 -16.86 -4.75 8.45
CA GLU A 96 -16.90 -4.00 7.20
C GLU A 96 -15.51 -3.82 6.58
N GLY A 97 -14.44 -3.79 7.41
CA GLY A 97 -13.06 -3.66 6.96
C GLY A 97 -12.37 -2.40 7.45
N THR A 98 -11.29 -2.03 6.76
CA THR A 98 -10.46 -0.87 7.12
C THR A 98 -10.05 -0.08 5.89
N THR A 99 -10.04 1.25 6.02
CA THR A 99 -9.46 2.16 5.03
C THR A 99 -8.40 3.02 5.70
N VAL A 100 -7.18 2.95 5.19
CA VAL A 100 -6.05 3.80 5.58
C VAL A 100 -5.76 4.77 4.46
N LYS A 101 -5.72 6.07 4.76
CA LYS A 101 -5.33 7.12 3.82
C LYS A 101 -4.14 7.88 4.41
N CYS A 102 -3.10 8.03 3.63
CA CYS A 102 -1.95 8.84 4.02
C CYS A 102 -1.42 9.62 2.82
N SER A 103 -0.83 10.78 3.09
CA SER A 103 -0.16 11.58 2.07
C SER A 103 1.16 12.13 2.57
N PHE A 104 2.10 12.34 1.65
CA PHE A 104 3.44 12.82 1.94
C PHE A 104 3.78 13.98 1.01
N LEU A 105 4.49 14.99 1.53
CA LEU A 105 5.13 16.00 0.72
C LEU A 105 6.53 15.49 0.35
N THR A 106 6.69 15.07 -0.91
CA THR A 106 7.89 14.37 -1.38
C THR A 106 9.12 15.24 -1.53
N ASP A 107 8.95 16.56 -1.52
CA ASP A 107 10.02 17.55 -1.48
C ASP A 107 10.49 17.91 -0.05
N HIS A 108 9.83 17.38 0.98
CA HIS A 108 10.27 17.56 2.36
C HIS A 108 11.54 16.75 2.62
N ILE A 109 12.54 17.37 3.29
CA ILE A 109 13.87 16.76 3.50
C ILE A 109 13.81 15.44 4.30
N ASP A 110 12.85 15.31 5.19
CA ASP A 110 12.67 14.13 6.02
C ASP A 110 11.71 13.09 5.38
N CYS A 111 11.21 13.35 4.15
CA CYS A 111 10.37 12.40 3.46
C CYS A 111 11.18 11.17 3.05
N PRO A 112 10.78 9.95 3.47
CA PRO A 112 11.41 8.74 2.97
C PRO A 112 11.29 8.66 1.44
N PRO A 113 12.26 8.08 0.74
CA PRO A 113 12.13 7.83 -0.69
C PRO A 113 10.95 6.87 -0.96
N LEU A 114 10.37 6.95 -2.17
CA LEU A 114 9.28 6.05 -2.57
C LEU A 114 9.68 4.58 -2.43
N GLY A 115 10.87 4.22 -2.87
CA GLY A 115 11.32 2.84 -2.99
C GLY A 115 11.05 2.29 -4.39
N ASP A 116 11.21 0.97 -4.55
CA ASP A 116 10.95 0.27 -5.82
C ASP A 116 9.46 -0.14 -5.89
N LEU A 117 8.64 0.74 -6.46
CA LEU A 117 7.19 0.53 -6.58
C LEU A 117 6.87 -0.71 -7.43
N VAL A 118 7.55 -0.91 -8.55
CA VAL A 118 7.37 -2.08 -9.44
C VAL A 118 7.61 -3.39 -8.69
N THR A 119 8.72 -3.49 -7.99
CA THR A 119 9.03 -4.69 -7.21
C THR A 119 8.04 -4.87 -6.06
N THR A 120 7.63 -3.79 -5.42
CA THR A 120 6.62 -3.84 -4.33
C THR A 120 5.29 -4.34 -4.85
N ILE A 121 4.75 -3.80 -5.94
CA ILE A 121 3.50 -4.26 -6.56
C ILE A 121 3.62 -5.74 -6.96
N MET A 122 4.73 -6.14 -7.59
CA MET A 122 4.97 -7.53 -7.94
C MET A 122 4.91 -8.45 -6.71
N MET A 123 5.57 -8.09 -5.62
CA MET A 123 5.57 -8.88 -4.39
C MET A 123 4.16 -8.98 -3.79
N LEU A 124 3.41 -7.89 -3.77
CA LEU A 124 2.04 -7.86 -3.24
C LEU A 124 1.10 -8.74 -4.09
N LEU A 125 1.15 -8.64 -5.42
CA LEU A 125 0.33 -9.46 -6.33
C LEU A 125 0.65 -10.95 -6.22
N THR A 126 1.90 -11.31 -5.92
CA THR A 126 2.34 -12.70 -5.80
C THR A 126 2.25 -13.25 -4.37
N TYR A 127 1.81 -12.43 -3.41
CA TYR A 127 1.68 -12.90 -2.03
C TYR A 127 0.67 -14.04 -1.92
N PRO A 128 1.03 -15.15 -1.23
CA PRO A 128 0.17 -16.32 -1.14
C PRO A 128 -1.16 -16.01 -0.44
N GLY A 129 -2.24 -16.58 -0.92
CA GLY A 129 -3.57 -16.44 -0.30
C GLY A 129 -4.67 -16.34 -1.34
N LYS A 130 -5.92 -16.45 -0.87
CA LYS A 130 -7.12 -16.41 -1.72
C LYS A 130 -7.72 -15.01 -1.90
N HIS A 131 -7.09 -14.00 -1.29
CA HIS A 131 -7.54 -12.62 -1.42
C HIS A 131 -7.31 -12.11 -2.84
N GLU A 132 -8.22 -11.28 -3.32
CA GLU A 132 -7.99 -10.43 -4.47
C GLU A 132 -7.21 -9.20 -4.02
N LEU A 133 -6.27 -8.75 -4.85
CA LEU A 133 -5.55 -7.50 -4.67
C LEU A 133 -5.61 -6.72 -5.98
N VAL A 134 -6.06 -5.48 -5.88
CA VAL A 134 -6.09 -4.53 -7.00
C VAL A 134 -5.16 -3.36 -6.64
N VAL A 135 -4.20 -3.08 -7.51
CA VAL A 135 -3.32 -1.92 -7.35
C VAL A 135 -3.59 -0.96 -8.50
N THR A 136 -3.86 0.29 -8.17
CA THR A 136 -4.02 1.39 -9.13
C THR A 136 -2.94 2.42 -8.87
N HIS A 137 -2.18 2.80 -9.92
CA HIS A 137 -1.25 3.92 -9.86
C HIS A 137 -1.70 5.02 -10.81
N THR A 138 -1.79 6.24 -10.30
CA THR A 138 -2.25 7.42 -11.05
C THR A 138 -1.28 8.57 -10.84
N ILE A 139 -0.84 9.18 -11.93
CA ILE A 139 -0.08 10.44 -11.93
C ILE A 139 -1.01 11.56 -12.40
N ARG A 140 -1.06 12.65 -11.65
CA ARG A 140 -1.79 13.88 -12.00
C ARG A 140 -0.82 15.02 -12.23
N ASN A 141 -0.96 15.67 -13.38
CA ASN A 141 -0.25 16.90 -13.71
C ASN A 141 -1.25 17.94 -14.22
N GLY A 142 -1.67 18.85 -13.34
CA GLY A 142 -2.73 19.80 -13.65
C GLY A 142 -4.06 19.11 -13.97
N ALA A 143 -4.58 19.33 -15.17
CA ALA A 143 -5.83 18.72 -15.64
C ALA A 143 -5.64 17.30 -16.22
N ARG A 144 -4.42 16.88 -16.46
CA ARG A 144 -4.12 15.54 -16.98
C ARG A 144 -4.12 14.51 -15.84
N ARG A 145 -4.68 13.34 -16.14
CA ARG A 145 -4.64 12.18 -15.28
C ARG A 145 -4.28 10.98 -16.13
N GLN A 146 -3.23 10.28 -15.74
CA GLN A 146 -2.78 9.04 -16.36
C GLN A 146 -2.60 8.00 -15.28
N GLY A 147 -2.76 6.74 -15.61
CA GLY A 147 -2.59 5.68 -14.65
C GLY A 147 -2.93 4.33 -15.26
N TYR A 148 -2.65 3.31 -14.49
CA TYR A 148 -3.02 1.93 -14.78
C TYR A 148 -3.59 1.27 -13.54
N SER A 149 -4.25 0.14 -13.73
CA SER A 149 -4.71 -0.73 -12.67
C SER A 149 -4.33 -2.17 -13.01
N VAL A 150 -3.98 -2.94 -11.99
CA VAL A 150 -3.62 -4.35 -12.14
C VAL A 150 -4.27 -5.15 -11.01
N ALA A 151 -4.89 -6.28 -11.36
CA ALA A 151 -5.54 -7.18 -10.42
C ALA A 151 -4.78 -8.51 -10.34
N LYS A 152 -4.70 -9.08 -9.13
CA LYS A 152 -4.04 -10.37 -8.88
C LYS A 152 -4.66 -11.49 -9.72
N SER A 153 -5.98 -11.55 -9.79
CA SER A 153 -6.69 -12.56 -10.59
C SER A 153 -6.33 -12.48 -12.08
N GLU A 154 -6.24 -11.27 -12.65
CA GLU A 154 -5.86 -11.06 -14.05
C GLU A 154 -4.43 -11.54 -14.32
N MET A 155 -3.51 -11.29 -13.39
CA MET A 155 -2.12 -11.74 -13.51
C MET A 155 -2.00 -13.26 -13.43
N LEU A 156 -2.76 -13.90 -12.53
CA LEU A 156 -2.81 -15.35 -12.42
C LEU A 156 -3.41 -15.99 -13.67
N GLU A 157 -4.45 -15.40 -14.26
CA GLU A 157 -5.05 -15.88 -15.51
C GLU A 157 -4.08 -15.75 -16.69
N ALA A 158 -3.37 -14.62 -16.79
CA ALA A 158 -2.47 -14.35 -17.91
C ALA A 158 -1.15 -15.16 -17.84
N LEU A 159 -0.62 -15.40 -16.67
CA LEU A 159 0.71 -15.99 -16.45
C LEU A 159 0.67 -17.45 -15.98
N GLY A 160 -0.50 -17.93 -15.57
CA GLY A 160 -0.65 -19.23 -14.92
C GLY A 160 -0.04 -19.22 -13.52
N GLU A 161 0.84 -20.18 -13.21
CA GLU A 161 1.54 -20.22 -11.93
C GLU A 161 2.59 -19.10 -11.87
N VAL A 162 2.40 -18.14 -10.97
CA VAL A 162 3.32 -16.98 -10.77
C VAL A 162 4.57 -17.33 -9.95
N GLU A 163 4.75 -18.60 -9.57
CA GLU A 163 5.85 -19.06 -8.72
C GLU A 163 7.14 -19.33 -9.48
N THR A 164 7.10 -19.35 -10.81
CA THR A 164 8.30 -19.60 -11.61
C THR A 164 9.10 -18.31 -11.83
N SER A 165 10.43 -18.42 -11.88
CA SER A 165 11.31 -17.29 -12.18
C SER A 165 10.95 -16.60 -13.51
N GLY A 166 10.46 -17.38 -14.49
CA GLY A 166 10.03 -16.86 -15.79
C GLY A 166 8.77 -15.99 -15.68
N SER A 167 7.75 -16.46 -14.96
CA SER A 167 6.51 -15.73 -14.74
C SER A 167 6.75 -14.44 -13.95
N LEU A 168 7.58 -14.49 -12.90
CA LEU A 168 7.96 -13.30 -12.12
C LEU A 168 8.70 -12.26 -12.99
N MET A 169 9.59 -12.70 -13.88
CA MET A 169 10.29 -11.80 -14.80
C MET A 169 9.32 -11.16 -15.80
N LEU A 170 8.34 -11.90 -16.31
CA LEU A 170 7.32 -11.36 -17.22
C LEU A 170 6.42 -10.36 -16.49
N LEU A 171 5.98 -10.68 -15.27
CA LEU A 171 5.19 -9.77 -14.44
C LEU A 171 5.95 -8.47 -14.17
N LYS A 172 7.23 -8.56 -13.77
CA LYS A 172 8.06 -7.38 -13.54
C LYS A 172 8.20 -6.51 -14.80
N LYS A 173 8.43 -7.12 -15.96
CA LYS A 173 8.52 -6.40 -17.24
C LYS A 173 7.20 -5.74 -17.62
N TYR A 174 6.09 -6.41 -17.39
CA TYR A 174 4.76 -5.85 -17.63
C TYR A 174 4.53 -4.62 -16.75
N LEU A 175 4.74 -4.75 -15.44
CA LEU A 175 4.58 -3.63 -14.50
C LEU A 175 5.50 -2.46 -14.85
N GLN A 176 6.77 -2.73 -15.18
CA GLN A 176 7.70 -1.69 -15.62
C GLN A 176 7.20 -0.97 -16.87
N SER A 177 6.64 -1.69 -17.85
CA SER A 177 6.09 -1.07 -19.04
C SER A 177 4.86 -0.19 -18.76
N GLN A 178 4.08 -0.51 -17.72
CA GLN A 178 2.96 0.33 -17.28
C GLN A 178 3.48 1.62 -16.64
N GLU A 179 4.47 1.53 -15.75
CA GLU A 179 5.12 2.71 -15.14
C GLU A 179 5.72 3.62 -16.21
N ASP A 180 6.56 3.07 -17.09
CA ASP A 180 7.18 3.82 -18.18
C ASP A 180 6.12 4.55 -19.03
N SER A 181 4.96 3.93 -19.30
CA SER A 181 3.90 4.50 -20.11
C SER A 181 3.22 5.71 -19.47
N ILE A 182 3.13 5.78 -18.15
CA ILE A 182 2.52 6.91 -17.44
C ILE A 182 3.54 8.03 -17.20
N GLU A 183 4.85 7.71 -17.06
CA GLU A 183 5.93 8.67 -16.92
C GLU A 183 6.31 9.35 -18.23
N ASP A 184 6.46 8.61 -19.35
CA ASP A 184 6.87 9.14 -20.65
C ASP A 184 5.91 10.21 -21.18
N ASN A 185 4.65 10.11 -20.83
CA ASN A 185 3.66 11.12 -21.21
C ASN A 185 3.78 12.42 -20.39
N GLU A 186 4.58 12.47 -19.32
CA GLU A 186 4.92 13.70 -18.59
C GLU A 186 5.95 14.55 -19.34
N ILE A 187 6.91 13.90 -20.04
CA ILE A 187 8.07 14.56 -20.66
C ILE A 187 7.70 15.30 -21.95
N HIS A 188 6.59 14.93 -22.59
CA HIS A 188 6.14 15.49 -23.89
C HIS A 188 4.99 16.49 -23.75
N ALA A 189 4.77 17.06 -22.59
CA ALA A 189 3.80 18.11 -22.27
C ALA A 189 4.53 19.40 -21.85
#